data_83a8188ecb54cb5a922f82efe8216d97
#
_entry.id   83a8188ecb54cb5a922f82efe8216d97
#
_cell.length_a   1.000
_cell.length_b   1.000
_cell.length_c   1.000
_cell.angle_alpha   90.00
_cell.angle_beta   90.00
_cell.angle_gamma   90.00
#
_symmetry.space_group_name_H-M   'P 1'
#
loop_
_entity.id
_entity.type
_entity.pdbx_description
1 polymer ?
#
loop_
_entity_poly.entity_id
_entity_poly.type
_entity_poly.pdbx_seq_one_letter_code
_entity_poly.pdbx_strand_id
1 'polypeptide(L)'
;VRILAPFAATAVLLATSAAHADGLTSEESTRLLRGEAVSRPQQLDRGGKHYVGGVTYEIVDADPAELATLLDDVSSWRRFLPKAREAARVGDEAGDPLVAVTHGSSLLQVSYTLRVHREGDLVRFWLDRGRPHDIDDAWGYMRATPMPHGRTLLTWGILVDMGPGLLRDLFEDKVQAQALRVPDRVRDVVYQRAARGERATR
;
A
#
# COMPACT_ATOMS: atom_id res chain seq x y z
N VAL A 1 15.08 -29.88 -63.95
CA VAL A 1 15.84 -29.34 -62.82
C VAL A 1 14.82 -28.71 -61.89
N ARG A 2 14.52 -29.35 -60.72
CA ARG A 2 13.66 -28.85 -59.67
C ARG A 2 14.54 -28.35 -58.55
N ILE A 3 14.49 -27.05 -58.30
CA ILE A 3 15.19 -26.40 -57.19
C ILE A 3 14.24 -26.40 -55.97
N LEU A 4 14.60 -27.17 -54.94
CA LEU A 4 13.98 -27.10 -53.62
C LEU A 4 14.60 -25.95 -52.85
N ALA A 5 13.77 -24.99 -52.42
CA ALA A 5 14.14 -23.94 -51.46
C ALA A 5 13.96 -24.45 -50.03
N PRO A 6 14.88 -24.18 -49.09
CA PRO A 6 14.70 -24.55 -47.70
C PRO A 6 13.83 -23.54 -46.99
N PHE A 7 12.79 -24.04 -46.33
CA PHE A 7 12.00 -23.26 -45.36
C PHE A 7 12.86 -22.99 -44.12
N ALA A 8 13.23 -21.74 -43.90
CA ALA A 8 13.81 -21.29 -42.66
C ALA A 8 12.68 -21.08 -41.63
N ALA A 9 12.61 -21.95 -40.65
CA ALA A 9 11.72 -21.79 -39.49
C ALA A 9 12.28 -20.69 -38.57
N THR A 10 11.68 -19.52 -38.63
CA THR A 10 11.98 -18.43 -37.72
C THR A 10 11.32 -18.72 -36.37
N ALA A 11 12.09 -19.19 -35.39
CA ALA A 11 11.65 -19.32 -34.01
C ALA A 11 11.45 -17.92 -33.42
N VAL A 12 10.20 -17.49 -33.28
CA VAL A 12 9.84 -16.28 -32.52
C VAL A 12 10.03 -16.61 -31.05
N LEU A 13 11.14 -16.19 -30.49
CA LEU A 13 11.31 -16.12 -29.04
C LEU A 13 10.34 -15.05 -28.52
N LEU A 14 9.21 -15.49 -27.98
CA LEU A 14 8.37 -14.68 -27.10
C LEU A 14 9.15 -14.42 -25.82
N ALA A 15 9.90 -13.33 -25.81
CA ALA A 15 10.42 -12.75 -24.57
C ALA A 15 9.20 -12.30 -23.75
N THR A 16 8.75 -13.16 -22.83
CA THR A 16 7.87 -12.75 -21.75
C THR A 16 8.61 -11.71 -20.93
N SER A 17 8.35 -10.43 -21.22
CA SER A 17 8.71 -9.34 -20.34
C SER A 17 7.95 -9.55 -19.04
N ALA A 18 8.55 -10.29 -18.10
CA ALA A 18 8.14 -10.24 -16.72
C ALA A 18 8.26 -8.77 -16.31
N ALA A 19 7.14 -8.08 -16.13
CA ALA A 19 7.09 -6.77 -15.55
C ALA A 19 7.86 -6.87 -14.24
N HIS A 20 9.08 -6.33 -14.22
CA HIS A 20 9.86 -6.22 -13.00
C HIS A 20 9.07 -5.25 -12.11
N ALA A 21 8.48 -5.80 -11.06
CA ALA A 21 7.93 -4.98 -10.00
C ALA A 21 9.06 -4.02 -9.56
N ASP A 22 8.80 -2.74 -9.63
CA ASP A 22 9.74 -1.63 -9.54
C ASP A 22 10.92 -1.88 -8.58
N GLY A 23 12.06 -2.32 -9.12
CA GLY A 23 13.31 -2.40 -8.39
C GLY A 23 13.44 -3.49 -7.32
N LEU A 24 12.63 -4.54 -7.30
CA LEU A 24 12.82 -5.72 -6.43
C LEU A 24 14.05 -6.51 -6.87
N THR A 25 14.90 -6.90 -5.91
CA THR A 25 16.00 -7.83 -6.15
C THR A 25 15.48 -9.26 -6.36
N SER A 26 16.31 -10.14 -6.93
CA SER A 26 15.95 -11.57 -7.10
C SER A 26 15.69 -12.27 -5.76
N GLU A 27 16.42 -11.88 -4.71
CA GLU A 27 16.22 -12.40 -3.35
C GLU A 27 14.88 -11.95 -2.78
N GLU A 28 14.56 -10.65 -2.87
CA GLU A 28 13.28 -10.10 -2.43
C GLU A 28 12.11 -10.73 -3.19
N SER A 29 12.24 -10.91 -4.49
CA SER A 29 11.23 -11.60 -5.30
C SER A 29 11.02 -13.04 -4.84
N THR A 30 12.09 -13.75 -4.49
CA THR A 30 12.02 -15.12 -3.95
C THR A 30 11.32 -15.15 -2.60
N ARG A 31 11.59 -14.18 -1.71
CA ARG A 31 10.93 -14.05 -0.41
C ARG A 31 9.44 -13.78 -0.56
N LEU A 32 9.06 -12.85 -1.44
CA LEU A 32 7.66 -12.57 -1.76
C LEU A 32 6.91 -13.81 -2.27
N LEU A 33 7.54 -14.59 -3.16
CA LEU A 33 6.94 -15.83 -3.68
C LEU A 33 6.75 -16.91 -2.61
N ARG A 34 7.50 -16.86 -1.50
CA ARG A 34 7.31 -17.70 -0.31
C ARG A 34 6.23 -17.17 0.65
N GLY A 35 5.60 -16.03 0.33
CA GLY A 35 4.61 -15.39 1.19
C GLY A 35 5.20 -14.53 2.30
N GLU A 36 6.47 -14.11 2.17
CA GLU A 36 7.12 -13.19 3.10
C GLU A 36 6.97 -11.75 2.59
N ALA A 37 6.51 -10.84 3.44
CA ALA A 37 6.55 -9.42 3.11
C ALA A 37 8.01 -8.92 3.00
N VAL A 38 8.24 -7.99 2.10
CA VAL A 38 9.53 -7.32 1.95
C VAL A 38 9.37 -5.85 2.29
N SER A 39 9.98 -5.40 3.38
CA SER A 39 9.94 -4.01 3.83
C SER A 39 11.32 -3.37 3.70
N ARG A 40 11.33 -2.13 3.21
CA ARG A 40 12.51 -1.26 3.10
C ARG A 40 12.25 0.00 3.92
N PRO A 41 12.63 0.03 5.20
CA PRO A 41 12.52 1.22 6.04
C PRO A 41 13.35 2.37 5.45
N GLN A 42 12.84 3.58 5.57
CA GLN A 42 13.50 4.80 5.11
C GLN A 42 13.29 5.92 6.12
N GLN A 43 14.29 6.77 6.26
CA GLN A 43 14.22 8.05 6.93
C GLN A 43 14.65 9.13 5.93
N LEU A 44 13.99 10.28 5.94
CA LEU A 44 14.24 11.35 4.98
C LEU A 44 14.10 12.71 5.66
N ASP A 45 15.20 13.47 5.66
CA ASP A 45 15.18 14.88 6.05
C ASP A 45 15.00 15.75 4.81
N ARG A 46 13.90 16.51 4.77
CA ARG A 46 13.60 17.37 3.63
C ARG A 46 12.81 18.61 4.05
N GLY A 47 13.31 19.78 3.69
CA GLY A 47 12.60 21.04 3.92
C GLY A 47 12.33 21.33 5.39
N GLY A 48 13.26 20.98 6.30
CA GLY A 48 13.11 21.16 7.75
C GLY A 48 12.19 20.12 8.42
N LYS A 49 11.71 19.13 7.69
CA LYS A 49 10.88 18.03 8.15
C LYS A 49 11.68 16.75 8.23
N HIS A 50 11.32 15.90 9.19
CA HIS A 50 11.91 14.59 9.40
C HIS A 50 10.87 13.50 9.19
N TYR A 51 10.97 12.79 8.09
CA TYR A 51 10.04 11.73 7.73
C TYR A 51 10.60 10.36 8.09
N VAL A 52 9.75 9.52 8.62
CA VAL A 52 9.98 8.08 8.82
C VAL A 52 8.94 7.28 8.09
N GLY A 53 9.32 6.10 7.63
CA GLY A 53 8.43 5.22 6.86
C GLY A 53 9.21 4.28 5.98
N GLY A 54 8.86 4.20 4.71
CA GLY A 54 9.50 3.36 3.72
C GLY A 54 8.53 2.72 2.75
N VAL A 55 8.94 1.59 2.15
CA VAL A 55 8.12 0.84 1.19
C VAL A 55 8.02 -0.61 1.65
N THR A 56 6.82 -1.19 1.55
CA THR A 56 6.57 -2.61 1.79
C THR A 56 5.88 -3.22 0.57
N TYR A 57 6.34 -4.39 0.19
CA TYR A 57 5.78 -5.26 -0.85
C TYR A 57 5.17 -6.49 -0.21
N GLU A 58 4.00 -6.90 -0.66
CA GLU A 58 3.27 -8.07 -0.16
C GLU A 58 2.49 -8.72 -1.30
N ILE A 59 2.48 -10.05 -1.40
CA ILE A 59 1.60 -10.77 -2.31
C ILE A 59 0.33 -11.14 -1.57
N VAL A 60 -0.81 -10.72 -2.12
CA VAL A 60 -2.14 -10.98 -1.55
C VAL A 60 -2.92 -11.89 -2.50
N ASP A 61 -3.58 -12.93 -1.95
CA ASP A 61 -4.43 -13.86 -2.69
C ASP A 61 -5.82 -13.25 -2.94
N ALA A 62 -5.84 -12.16 -3.66
CA ALA A 62 -7.02 -11.45 -4.12
C ALA A 62 -6.73 -10.80 -5.46
N ASP A 63 -7.72 -10.65 -6.32
CA ASP A 63 -7.55 -9.88 -7.54
C ASP A 63 -7.52 -8.36 -7.26
N PRO A 64 -6.96 -7.55 -8.16
CA PRO A 64 -6.87 -6.10 -7.94
C PRO A 64 -8.21 -5.40 -7.73
N ALA A 65 -9.30 -5.91 -8.31
CA ALA A 65 -10.63 -5.32 -8.14
C ALA A 65 -11.20 -5.60 -6.74
N GLU A 66 -10.93 -6.78 -6.18
CA GLU A 66 -11.29 -7.11 -4.80
C GLU A 66 -10.53 -6.20 -3.82
N LEU A 67 -9.22 -6.01 -4.03
CA LEU A 67 -8.43 -5.07 -3.23
C LEU A 67 -8.90 -3.63 -3.40
N ALA A 68 -9.23 -3.18 -4.62
CA ALA A 68 -9.78 -1.86 -4.83
C ALA A 68 -11.05 -1.64 -4.02
N THR A 69 -11.98 -2.61 -4.03
CA THR A 69 -13.21 -2.56 -3.24
C THR A 69 -12.93 -2.45 -1.73
N LEU A 70 -11.94 -3.19 -1.22
CA LEU A 70 -11.53 -3.12 0.18
C LEU A 70 -10.97 -1.73 0.54
N LEU A 71 -10.18 -1.14 -0.35
CA LEU A 71 -9.54 0.16 -0.13
C LEU A 71 -10.51 1.33 -0.27
N ASP A 72 -11.53 1.20 -1.12
CA ASP A 72 -12.58 2.21 -1.29
C ASP A 72 -13.56 2.22 -0.11
N ASP A 73 -13.70 1.10 0.59
CA ASP A 73 -14.46 1.02 1.83
C ASP A 73 -13.66 1.60 3.01
N VAL A 74 -13.78 2.91 3.22
CA VAL A 74 -13.11 3.64 4.31
C VAL A 74 -13.40 3.01 5.67
N SER A 75 -14.58 2.41 5.88
CA SER A 75 -14.92 1.75 7.13
C SER A 75 -14.01 0.55 7.44
N SER A 76 -13.48 -0.08 6.40
CA SER A 76 -12.51 -1.18 6.48
C SER A 76 -11.11 -0.72 6.91
N TRP A 77 -10.78 0.56 6.79
CA TRP A 77 -9.44 1.07 7.11
C TRP A 77 -9.03 0.82 8.57
N ARG A 78 -9.98 0.82 9.49
CA ARG A 78 -9.73 0.46 10.90
C ARG A 78 -9.18 -0.96 11.08
N ARG A 79 -9.38 -1.84 10.11
CA ARG A 79 -8.93 -3.24 10.19
C ARG A 79 -7.45 -3.38 9.81
N PHE A 80 -6.98 -2.56 8.87
CA PHE A 80 -5.61 -2.67 8.39
C PHE A 80 -4.70 -1.49 8.78
N LEU A 81 -5.24 -0.30 9.09
CA LEU A 81 -4.41 0.75 9.66
C LEU A 81 -4.03 0.42 11.11
N PRO A 82 -2.73 0.52 11.47
CA PRO A 82 -2.27 0.15 12.79
C PRO A 82 -2.93 0.99 13.89
N LYS A 83 -3.54 0.32 14.88
CA LYS A 83 -4.19 0.99 16.02
C LYS A 83 -5.20 2.08 15.64
N ALA A 84 -5.75 2.04 14.43
CA ALA A 84 -6.81 2.93 14.05
C ALA A 84 -8.07 2.63 14.86
N ARG A 85 -8.59 3.64 15.52
CA ARG A 85 -9.86 3.59 16.28
C ARG A 85 -11.01 3.99 15.40
N GLU A 86 -10.74 4.96 14.53
CA GLU A 86 -11.74 5.51 13.63
C GLU A 86 -11.10 5.79 12.26
N ALA A 87 -11.87 5.56 11.21
CA ALA A 87 -11.62 6.01 9.86
C ALA A 87 -12.97 6.32 9.23
N ALA A 88 -13.15 7.55 8.78
CA ALA A 88 -14.42 8.02 8.21
C ALA A 88 -14.20 8.98 7.05
N ARG A 89 -15.00 8.86 5.99
CA ARG A 89 -15.06 9.87 4.94
C ARG A 89 -15.79 11.11 5.48
N VAL A 90 -15.11 12.26 5.46
CA VAL A 90 -15.62 13.50 6.06
C VAL A 90 -15.92 14.57 5.02
N GLY A 91 -15.82 14.23 3.75
CA GLY A 91 -16.11 15.11 2.62
C GLY A 91 -15.30 14.76 1.39
N ASP A 92 -15.31 15.69 0.45
CA ASP A 92 -14.55 15.63 -0.79
C ASP A 92 -13.98 17.02 -1.10
N GLU A 93 -12.83 17.06 -1.73
CA GLU A 93 -12.23 18.30 -2.22
C GLU A 93 -11.62 18.07 -3.60
N ALA A 94 -12.06 18.83 -4.59
CA ALA A 94 -11.68 18.70 -6.00
C ALA A 94 -11.87 17.27 -6.56
N GLY A 95 -12.88 16.54 -6.06
CA GLY A 95 -13.18 15.17 -6.47
C GLY A 95 -12.43 14.08 -5.68
N ASP A 96 -11.52 14.47 -4.79
CA ASP A 96 -10.78 13.55 -3.95
C ASP A 96 -11.49 13.35 -2.60
N PRO A 97 -11.73 12.11 -2.13
CA PRO A 97 -12.22 11.84 -0.80
C PRO A 97 -11.31 12.39 0.29
N LEU A 98 -11.93 12.98 1.32
CA LEU A 98 -11.26 13.36 2.56
C LEU A 98 -11.58 12.32 3.64
N VAL A 99 -10.54 11.69 4.18
CA VAL A 99 -10.66 10.61 5.15
C VAL A 99 -10.04 11.04 6.47
N ALA A 100 -10.87 11.23 7.49
CA ALA A 100 -10.41 11.45 8.85
C ALA A 100 -10.00 10.12 9.48
N VAL A 101 -8.84 10.09 10.11
CA VAL A 101 -8.30 8.92 10.79
C VAL A 101 -7.88 9.30 12.20
N THR A 102 -8.24 8.46 13.17
CA THR A 102 -7.80 8.58 14.57
C THR A 102 -7.08 7.30 14.96
N HIS A 103 -5.85 7.41 15.41
CA HIS A 103 -5.04 6.33 15.97
C HIS A 103 -4.88 6.46 17.48
N GLY A 104 -4.51 5.37 18.14
CA GLY A 104 -4.04 5.41 19.50
C GLY A 104 -4.91 4.68 20.53
N SER A 105 -4.80 5.11 21.78
CA SER A 105 -5.51 4.55 22.93
C SER A 105 -6.42 5.61 23.58
N SER A 106 -7.05 5.26 24.70
CA SER A 106 -7.81 6.23 25.49
C SER A 106 -6.95 7.34 26.12
N LEU A 107 -5.64 7.09 26.28
CA LEU A 107 -4.72 8.02 26.92
C LEU A 107 -3.96 8.89 25.91
N LEU A 108 -3.71 8.39 24.73
CA LEU A 108 -2.99 9.10 23.67
C LEU A 108 -3.66 8.82 22.34
N GLN A 109 -4.13 9.88 21.69
CA GLN A 109 -4.73 9.83 20.36
C GLN A 109 -3.98 10.76 19.42
N VAL A 110 -3.92 10.35 18.16
CA VAL A 110 -3.37 11.12 17.04
C VAL A 110 -4.41 11.11 15.93
N SER A 111 -4.88 12.30 15.55
CA SER A 111 -5.92 12.48 14.55
C SER A 111 -5.43 13.34 13.40
N TYR A 112 -5.84 13.02 12.20
CA TYR A 112 -5.54 13.79 10.99
C TYR A 112 -6.52 13.45 9.87
N THR A 113 -6.55 14.28 8.85
CA THR A 113 -7.33 14.02 7.63
C THR A 113 -6.39 13.80 6.45
N LEU A 114 -6.63 12.74 5.70
CA LEU A 114 -5.94 12.45 4.45
C LEU A 114 -6.83 12.85 3.28
N ARG A 115 -6.24 13.48 2.26
CA ARG A 115 -6.80 13.53 0.93
C ARG A 115 -6.35 12.28 0.17
N VAL A 116 -7.27 11.62 -0.51
CA VAL A 116 -7.02 10.35 -1.20
C VAL A 116 -7.34 10.50 -2.68
N HIS A 117 -6.37 10.29 -3.54
CA HIS A 117 -6.51 10.38 -4.98
C HIS A 117 -6.26 9.02 -5.64
N ARG A 118 -7.19 8.59 -6.48
CA ARG A 118 -7.06 7.33 -7.22
C ARG A 118 -6.78 7.59 -8.69
N GLU A 119 -5.77 6.91 -9.20
CA GLU A 119 -5.39 6.93 -10.61
C GLU A 119 -5.13 5.47 -11.07
N GLY A 120 -6.17 4.82 -11.60
CA GLY A 120 -6.09 3.41 -12.00
C GLY A 120 -5.78 2.48 -10.83
N ASP A 121 -4.64 1.77 -10.92
CA ASP A 121 -4.13 0.83 -9.90
C ASP A 121 -3.39 1.51 -8.74
N LEU A 122 -3.19 2.82 -8.84
CA LEU A 122 -2.45 3.64 -7.89
C LEU A 122 -3.41 4.50 -7.06
N VAL A 123 -3.30 4.40 -5.76
CA VAL A 123 -3.95 5.29 -4.79
C VAL A 123 -2.86 6.11 -4.11
N ARG A 124 -2.91 7.43 -4.23
CA ARG A 124 -2.05 8.36 -3.49
C ARG A 124 -2.82 8.97 -2.34
N PHE A 125 -2.13 9.28 -1.28
CA PHE A 125 -2.73 9.98 -0.16
C PHE A 125 -1.70 10.95 0.45
N TRP A 126 -2.21 12.04 1.00
CA TRP A 126 -1.39 13.04 1.69
C TRP A 126 -2.22 13.76 2.77
N LEU A 127 -1.52 14.33 3.74
CA LEU A 127 -2.15 15.11 4.80
C LEU A 127 -2.90 16.31 4.23
N ASP A 128 -4.17 16.46 4.58
CA ASP A 128 -4.91 17.70 4.36
C ASP A 128 -4.56 18.70 5.46
N ARG A 129 -3.64 19.60 5.15
CA ARG A 129 -3.18 20.64 6.08
C ARG A 129 -4.20 21.73 6.35
N GLY A 130 -5.29 21.79 5.59
CA GLY A 130 -6.39 22.73 5.80
C GLY A 130 -7.31 22.32 6.95
N ARG A 131 -7.14 21.12 7.52
CA ARG A 131 -7.93 20.58 8.62
C ARG A 131 -7.09 20.37 9.87
N PRO A 132 -7.70 20.27 11.07
CA PRO A 132 -6.97 19.93 12.29
C PRO A 132 -6.18 18.63 12.14
N HIS A 133 -4.94 18.64 12.59
CA HIS A 133 -4.05 17.48 12.54
C HIS A 133 -3.03 17.50 13.68
N ASP A 134 -2.65 16.33 14.17
CA ASP A 134 -1.70 16.10 15.26
C ASP A 134 -0.31 15.63 14.76
N ILE A 135 -0.10 15.60 13.44
CA ILE A 135 1.17 15.26 12.77
C ILE A 135 1.57 16.40 11.83
N ASP A 136 2.84 16.62 11.61
CA ASP A 136 3.33 17.73 10.78
C ASP A 136 3.18 17.47 9.28
N ASP A 137 3.28 16.20 8.87
CA ASP A 137 3.07 15.80 7.48
C ASP A 137 2.86 14.29 7.33
N ALA A 138 2.18 13.89 6.27
CA ALA A 138 2.12 12.51 5.82
C ALA A 138 1.83 12.47 4.33
N TRP A 139 2.48 11.56 3.62
CA TRP A 139 2.15 11.24 2.24
C TRP A 139 2.57 9.82 1.91
N GLY A 140 1.91 9.24 0.93
CA GLY A 140 2.21 7.90 0.52
C GLY A 140 1.38 7.45 -0.66
N TYR A 141 1.52 6.18 -0.97
CA TYR A 141 0.77 5.55 -2.05
C TYR A 141 0.55 4.06 -1.78
N MET A 142 -0.43 3.52 -2.44
CA MET A 142 -0.69 2.11 -2.54
C MET A 142 -0.89 1.75 -4.02
N ARG A 143 -0.24 0.70 -4.50
CA ARG A 143 -0.41 0.18 -5.85
C ARG A 143 -0.77 -1.30 -5.79
N ALA A 144 -1.76 -1.69 -6.59
CA ALA A 144 -2.23 -3.07 -6.71
C ALA A 144 -1.87 -3.60 -8.11
N THR A 145 -0.72 -4.28 -8.25
CA THR A 145 -0.25 -4.82 -9.53
C THR A 145 -0.73 -6.25 -9.72
N PRO A 146 -1.47 -6.55 -10.80
CA PRO A 146 -1.93 -7.91 -11.08
C PRO A 146 -0.79 -8.91 -11.18
N MET A 147 -0.98 -10.10 -10.61
CA MET A 147 -0.07 -11.23 -10.72
C MET A 147 -0.80 -12.47 -11.27
N PRO A 148 -0.08 -13.48 -11.79
CA PRO A 148 -0.68 -14.74 -12.19
C PRO A 148 -1.49 -15.39 -11.06
N HIS A 149 -2.48 -16.20 -11.45
CA HIS A 149 -3.34 -16.99 -10.56
C HIS A 149 -4.26 -16.15 -9.64
N GLY A 150 -4.73 -14.98 -10.11
CA GLY A 150 -5.66 -14.14 -9.36
C GLY A 150 -5.05 -13.53 -8.08
N ARG A 151 -3.74 -13.36 -8.06
CA ARG A 151 -3.02 -12.69 -6.97
C ARG A 151 -2.69 -11.25 -7.32
N THR A 152 -2.36 -10.48 -6.33
CA THR A 152 -1.93 -9.09 -6.50
C THR A 152 -0.65 -8.84 -5.72
N LEU A 153 0.33 -8.17 -6.35
CA LEU A 153 1.43 -7.54 -5.64
C LEU A 153 0.95 -6.18 -5.12
N LEU A 154 0.81 -6.08 -3.82
CA LEU A 154 0.51 -4.84 -3.13
C LEU A 154 1.81 -4.13 -2.79
N THR A 155 1.99 -2.91 -3.31
CA THR A 155 3.09 -2.02 -2.95
C THR A 155 2.53 -0.89 -2.10
N TRP A 156 3.08 -0.71 -0.92
CA TRP A 156 2.70 0.32 0.03
C TRP A 156 3.91 1.21 0.33
N GLY A 157 3.81 2.49 0.01
CA GLY A 157 4.80 3.50 0.36
C GLY A 157 4.20 4.53 1.30
N ILE A 158 4.89 4.85 2.39
CA ILE A 158 4.45 5.82 3.39
C ILE A 158 5.61 6.58 3.98
N LEU A 159 5.47 7.88 4.12
CA LEU A 159 6.37 8.75 4.89
C LEU A 159 5.53 9.65 5.79
N VAL A 160 5.88 9.71 7.06
CA VAL A 160 5.19 10.48 8.10
C VAL A 160 6.20 11.33 8.84
N ASP A 161 5.88 12.61 9.02
CA ASP A 161 6.55 13.52 9.95
C ASP A 161 5.61 13.77 11.13
N MET A 162 6.00 13.33 12.31
CA MET A 162 5.22 13.50 13.54
C MET A 162 5.41 14.88 14.18
N GLY A 163 6.27 15.71 13.61
CA GLY A 163 6.72 16.94 14.22
C GLY A 163 7.75 16.72 15.34
N PRO A 164 8.38 17.80 15.83
CA PRO A 164 9.36 17.73 16.92
C PRO A 164 8.68 17.47 18.26
N GLY A 165 9.41 16.82 19.19
CA GLY A 165 9.00 16.65 20.58
C GLY A 165 8.88 15.21 21.05
N LEU A 166 8.38 15.01 22.28
CA LEU A 166 8.35 13.72 22.97
C LEU A 166 7.67 12.60 22.18
N LEU A 167 6.67 12.90 21.36
CA LEU A 167 6.00 11.87 20.55
C LEU A 167 6.95 11.27 19.53
N ARG A 168 7.74 12.10 18.87
CA ARG A 168 8.77 11.66 17.94
C ARG A 168 9.83 10.84 18.66
N ASP A 169 10.45 11.40 19.70
CA ASP A 169 11.59 10.80 20.39
C ASP A 169 11.26 9.43 21.01
N LEU A 170 10.01 9.22 21.44
CA LEU A 170 9.58 7.98 22.10
C LEU A 170 8.93 6.95 21.16
N PHE A 171 8.39 7.39 20.03
CA PHE A 171 7.51 6.52 19.21
C PHE A 171 7.92 6.40 17.75
N GLU A 172 8.93 7.09 17.28
CA GLU A 172 9.36 7.11 15.88
C GLU A 172 9.55 5.71 15.31
N ASP A 173 10.39 4.89 15.93
CA ASP A 173 10.64 3.51 15.50
C ASP A 173 9.36 2.66 15.48
N LYS A 174 8.49 2.87 16.47
CA LYS A 174 7.20 2.19 16.53
C LYS A 174 6.27 2.60 15.41
N VAL A 175 6.19 3.89 15.11
CA VAL A 175 5.37 4.43 14.04
C VAL A 175 5.87 3.89 12.71
N GLN A 176 7.18 3.94 12.45
CA GLN A 176 7.79 3.38 11.26
C GLN A 176 7.47 1.89 11.10
N ALA A 177 7.77 1.08 12.12
CA ALA A 177 7.54 -0.36 12.08
C ALA A 177 6.05 -0.70 11.88
N GLN A 178 5.14 0.08 12.46
CA GLN A 178 3.71 -0.15 12.31
C GLN A 178 3.18 0.29 10.94
N ALA A 179 3.67 1.42 10.43
CA ALA A 179 3.29 1.92 9.11
C ALA A 179 3.67 0.94 7.99
N LEU A 180 4.82 0.27 8.12
CA LEU A 180 5.30 -0.73 7.16
C LEU A 180 4.54 -2.07 7.23
N ARG A 181 3.75 -2.32 8.27
CA ARG A 181 2.92 -3.54 8.41
C ARG A 181 1.51 -3.43 7.82
N VAL A 182 1.18 -2.33 7.17
CA VAL A 182 -0.14 -2.15 6.55
C VAL A 182 -0.44 -3.26 5.52
N PRO A 183 0.47 -3.65 4.61
CA PRO A 183 0.21 -4.74 3.67
C PRO A 183 -0.08 -6.09 4.33
N ASP A 184 0.68 -6.49 5.36
CA ASP A 184 0.39 -7.72 6.13
C ASP A 184 -1.05 -7.73 6.65
N ARG A 185 -1.50 -6.59 7.18
CA ARG A 185 -2.87 -6.46 7.70
C ARG A 185 -3.93 -6.46 6.62
N VAL A 186 -3.65 -5.88 5.45
CA VAL A 186 -4.54 -5.98 4.28
C VAL A 186 -4.69 -7.45 3.89
N ARG A 187 -3.61 -8.20 3.81
CA ARG A 187 -3.63 -9.64 3.56
C ARG A 187 -4.49 -10.38 4.57
N ASP A 188 -4.31 -10.11 5.86
CA ASP A 188 -5.09 -10.73 6.93
C ASP A 188 -6.59 -10.44 6.80
N VAL A 189 -6.96 -9.21 6.44
CA VAL A 189 -8.37 -8.83 6.21
C VAL A 189 -8.95 -9.58 5.02
N VAL A 190 -8.20 -9.72 3.92
CA VAL A 190 -8.61 -10.52 2.74
C VAL A 190 -8.84 -11.97 3.13
N TYR A 191 -7.90 -12.60 3.85
CA TYR A 191 -8.07 -13.97 4.33
C TYR A 191 -9.30 -14.15 5.23
N GLN A 192 -9.55 -13.22 6.15
CA GLN A 192 -10.73 -13.26 7.02
C GLN A 192 -12.03 -13.13 6.24
N ARG A 193 -12.08 -12.26 5.20
CA ARG A 193 -13.26 -12.15 4.33
C ARG A 193 -13.51 -13.45 3.55
N ALA A 194 -12.44 -14.03 2.98
CA ALA A 194 -12.53 -15.30 2.28
C ALA A 194 -13.04 -16.45 3.17
N ALA A 195 -12.54 -16.53 4.41
CA ALA A 195 -12.94 -17.54 5.38
C ALA A 195 -14.41 -17.41 5.82
N ARG A 196 -14.98 -16.19 5.81
CA ARG A 196 -16.40 -15.94 6.13
C ARG A 196 -17.35 -16.13 4.94
N GLY A 197 -16.85 -16.51 3.77
CA GLY A 197 -17.66 -16.60 2.55
C GLY A 197 -18.11 -15.25 1.99
N GLU A 198 -17.53 -14.14 2.46
CA GLU A 198 -17.82 -12.77 2.03
C GLU A 198 -17.07 -12.41 0.73
N ARG A 199 -16.64 -13.41 -0.06
CA ARG A 199 -16.16 -13.16 -1.42
C ARG A 199 -17.36 -12.68 -2.22
N ALA A 200 -17.22 -11.47 -2.78
CA ALA A 200 -18.27 -10.89 -3.59
C ALA A 200 -18.79 -11.94 -4.58
N THR A 201 -20.05 -12.27 -4.42
CA THR A 201 -20.82 -12.99 -5.44
C THR A 201 -20.74 -12.13 -6.70
N ARG A 202 -19.98 -12.62 -7.68
CA ARG A 202 -19.89 -12.02 -9.03
C ARG A 202 -21.22 -12.10 -9.74
#